data_2edb4faa45c114394a87f2c0458e3fd2
#
_entry.id   2edb4faa45c114394a87f2c0458e3fd2
#
_cell.length_a   1.000
_cell.length_b   1.000
_cell.length_c   1.000
_cell.angle_alpha   90.00
_cell.angle_beta   90.00
_cell.angle_gamma   90.00
#
_symmetry.space_group_name_H-M   'P 1'
#
loop_
_entity.id
_entity.type
_entity.pdbx_description
1 polymer ?
#
loop_
_entity_poly.entity_id
_entity_poly.type
_entity_poly.pdbx_seq_one_letter_code
_entity_poly.pdbx_strand_id
1 'polypeptide(L)'
;MTVESAPIRLVLDTSAILAFTRGSIHVGEPLSEVADEGGVAGLPAECLAEARWMVDDVDRLNLLLDHHATVVVPGSDDWQALAAIHDVTGTLDATAAMLSAIDEGCFVLTARPGLYRGIADNGPIVEI
;
A
#
# COMPACT_ATOMS: atom_id res chain seq x y z
N MET A 1 -6.03 25.79 15.02
CA MET A 1 -6.96 24.89 14.31
C MET A 1 -6.13 23.81 13.63
N THR A 2 -6.35 22.59 14.02
CA THR A 2 -5.66 21.45 13.41
C THR A 2 -6.38 21.05 12.13
N VAL A 3 -5.66 21.01 11.02
CA VAL A 3 -6.18 20.42 9.78
C VAL A 3 -6.11 18.92 9.96
N GLU A 4 -7.26 18.26 10.00
CA GLU A 4 -7.27 16.81 10.02
C GLU A 4 -6.69 16.26 8.71
N SER A 5 -5.74 15.35 8.86
CA SER A 5 -5.24 14.59 7.71
C SER A 5 -6.37 13.70 7.17
N ALA A 6 -6.47 13.59 5.85
CA ALA A 6 -7.40 12.67 5.24
C ALA A 6 -7.11 11.23 5.71
N PRO A 7 -8.15 10.42 6.00
CA PRO A 7 -7.92 9.05 6.46
C PRO A 7 -7.34 8.17 5.36
N ILE A 8 -6.45 7.27 5.76
CA ILE A 8 -5.95 6.24 4.86
C ILE A 8 -7.02 5.17 4.69
N ARG A 9 -7.51 5.01 3.47
CA ARG A 9 -8.59 4.08 3.14
C ARG A 9 -8.14 2.87 2.34
N LEU A 10 -6.91 2.89 1.87
CA LEU A 10 -6.33 1.85 1.03
C LEU A 10 -4.83 1.89 1.20
N VAL A 11 -4.18 0.74 1.19
CA VAL A 11 -2.72 0.65 1.18
C VAL A 11 -2.30 -0.03 -0.12
N LEU A 12 -1.36 0.54 -0.84
CA LEU A 12 -0.78 -0.06 -2.03
C LEU A 12 0.52 -0.78 -1.65
N ASP A 13 0.59 -2.08 -1.89
CA ASP A 13 1.85 -2.80 -1.74
C ASP A 13 2.76 -2.58 -2.96
N THR A 14 3.95 -3.18 -2.94
CA THR A 14 4.92 -3.05 -4.04
C THR A 14 4.32 -3.41 -5.38
N SER A 15 3.56 -4.49 -5.46
CA SER A 15 2.95 -4.96 -6.72
C SER A 15 1.91 -3.98 -7.26
N ALA A 16 1.11 -3.37 -6.38
CA ALA A 16 0.13 -2.35 -6.76
C ALA A 16 0.82 -1.07 -7.23
N ILE A 17 1.87 -0.63 -6.54
CA ILE A 17 2.68 0.54 -6.94
C ILE A 17 3.25 0.31 -8.34
N LEU A 18 3.84 -0.85 -8.59
CA LEU A 18 4.38 -1.19 -9.92
C LEU A 18 3.28 -1.26 -10.98
N ALA A 19 2.12 -1.81 -10.65
CA ALA A 19 0.97 -1.84 -11.57
C ALA A 19 0.53 -0.42 -11.97
N PHE A 20 0.51 0.52 -11.02
CA PHE A 20 0.23 1.92 -11.31
C PHE A 20 1.24 2.49 -12.32
N THR A 21 2.53 2.23 -12.12
CA THR A 21 3.58 2.73 -13.03
C THR A 21 3.45 2.18 -14.45
N ARG A 22 2.77 1.02 -14.60
CA ARG A 22 2.49 0.40 -15.90
C ARG A 22 1.15 0.83 -16.50
N GLY A 23 0.46 1.78 -15.85
CA GLY A 23 -0.80 2.33 -16.33
C GLY A 23 -2.03 1.48 -16.02
N SER A 24 -1.98 0.62 -15.01
CA SER A 24 -3.12 -0.24 -14.65
C SER A 24 -4.31 0.58 -14.15
N ILE A 25 -5.47 0.44 -14.81
CA ILE A 25 -6.73 1.01 -14.34
C ILE A 25 -7.22 0.36 -13.05
N HIS A 26 -6.80 -0.86 -12.77
CA HIS A 26 -7.15 -1.58 -11.55
C HIS A 26 -6.52 -0.98 -10.29
N VAL A 27 -5.57 -0.07 -10.47
CA VAL A 27 -5.03 0.78 -9.40
C VAL A 27 -5.59 2.19 -9.50
N GLY A 28 -5.66 2.73 -10.71
CA GLY A 28 -6.17 4.09 -10.93
C GLY A 28 -7.61 4.29 -10.49
N GLU A 29 -8.50 3.33 -10.76
CA GLU A 29 -9.91 3.40 -10.37
C GLU A 29 -10.09 3.40 -8.84
N PRO A 30 -9.54 2.43 -8.07
CA PRO A 30 -9.63 2.48 -6.61
C PRO A 30 -9.04 3.75 -6.01
N LEU A 31 -7.95 4.25 -6.57
CA LEU A 31 -7.33 5.49 -6.11
C LEU A 31 -8.27 6.69 -6.31
N SER A 32 -8.95 6.76 -7.46
CA SER A 32 -9.95 7.80 -7.73
C SER A 32 -11.14 7.68 -6.79
N GLU A 33 -11.62 6.49 -6.50
CA GLU A 33 -12.72 6.26 -5.55
C GLU A 33 -12.35 6.75 -4.16
N VAL A 34 -11.15 6.43 -3.69
CA VAL A 34 -10.65 6.89 -2.38
C VAL A 34 -10.58 8.41 -2.34
N ALA A 35 -10.09 9.04 -3.41
CA ALA A 35 -10.03 10.49 -3.51
C ALA A 35 -11.42 11.13 -3.45
N ASP A 36 -12.40 10.56 -4.17
CA ASP A 36 -13.77 11.04 -4.19
C ASP A 36 -14.45 10.95 -2.82
N GLU A 37 -14.05 9.98 -2.02
CA GLU A 37 -14.55 9.80 -0.65
C GLU A 37 -13.81 10.66 0.39
N GLY A 38 -12.89 11.49 -0.05
CA GLY A 38 -12.10 12.36 0.84
C GLY A 38 -10.98 11.64 1.60
N GLY A 39 -10.62 10.44 1.16
CA GLY A 39 -9.54 9.66 1.74
C GLY A 39 -8.25 9.73 0.94
N VAL A 40 -7.24 9.00 1.40
CA VAL A 40 -5.97 8.84 0.70
C VAL A 40 -5.54 7.37 0.69
N ALA A 41 -4.69 7.02 -0.26
CA ALA A 41 -4.02 5.74 -0.30
C ALA A 41 -2.65 5.86 0.36
N GLY A 42 -2.33 4.92 1.24
CA GLY A 42 -1.03 4.84 1.90
C GLY A 42 -0.03 4.09 1.05
N LEU A 43 1.18 4.65 0.94
CA LEU A 43 2.31 4.05 0.24
C LEU A 43 3.39 3.75 1.28
N PRO A 44 3.50 2.49 1.77
CA PRO A 44 4.53 2.17 2.76
C PRO A 44 5.93 2.45 2.22
N ALA A 45 6.78 3.05 3.04
CA ALA A 45 8.14 3.39 2.65
C ALA A 45 8.92 2.18 2.13
N GLU A 46 8.74 1.02 2.75
CA GLU A 46 9.38 -0.23 2.33
C GLU A 46 8.92 -0.69 0.95
N CYS A 47 7.63 -0.51 0.65
CA CYS A 47 7.07 -0.84 -0.67
C CYS A 47 7.58 0.12 -1.75
N LEU A 48 7.68 1.40 -1.42
CA LEU A 48 8.25 2.40 -2.33
C LEU A 48 9.72 2.11 -2.63
N ALA A 49 10.50 1.75 -1.62
CA ALA A 49 11.91 1.39 -1.79
C ALA A 49 12.07 0.18 -2.72
N GLU A 50 11.28 -0.88 -2.51
CA GLU A 50 11.31 -2.06 -3.39
C GLU A 50 10.85 -1.70 -4.81
N ALA A 51 9.78 -0.94 -4.96
CA ALA A 51 9.28 -0.52 -6.26
C ALA A 51 10.31 0.31 -7.03
N ARG A 52 11.05 1.17 -6.34
CA ARG A 52 12.10 1.99 -6.96
C ARG A 52 13.19 1.16 -7.62
N TRP A 53 13.54 0.01 -7.05
CA TRP A 53 14.51 -0.91 -7.62
C TRP A 53 13.98 -1.65 -8.86
N MET A 54 12.67 -1.82 -8.96
CA MET A 54 12.03 -2.65 -9.98
C MET A 54 11.39 -1.83 -11.11
N VAL A 55 11.16 -0.55 -10.90
CA VAL A 55 10.48 0.30 -11.88
C VAL A 55 11.40 0.65 -13.05
N ASP A 56 10.87 0.58 -14.27
CA ASP A 56 11.62 0.95 -15.47
C ASP A 56 11.65 2.47 -15.67
N ASP A 57 10.58 3.15 -15.29
CA ASP A 57 10.41 4.61 -15.50
C ASP A 57 10.09 5.29 -14.16
N VAL A 58 11.10 5.95 -13.60
CA VAL A 58 10.98 6.66 -12.32
C VAL A 58 9.97 7.81 -12.38
N ASP A 59 9.78 8.42 -13.54
CA ASP A 59 8.82 9.51 -13.70
C ASP A 59 7.40 9.04 -13.43
N ARG A 60 7.08 7.81 -13.77
CA ARG A 60 5.78 7.22 -13.46
C ARG A 60 5.58 6.97 -11.97
N LEU A 61 6.64 6.59 -11.27
CA LEU A 61 6.59 6.49 -9.81
C LEU A 61 6.37 7.86 -9.17
N ASN A 62 7.02 8.89 -9.70
CA ASN A 62 6.84 10.26 -9.23
C ASN A 62 5.41 10.76 -9.45
N LEU A 63 4.74 10.35 -10.52
CA LEU A 63 3.33 10.67 -10.74
C LEU A 63 2.46 10.13 -9.60
N LEU A 64 2.74 8.93 -9.12
CA LEU A 64 2.02 8.36 -7.97
C LEU A 64 2.31 9.16 -6.71
N LEU A 65 3.56 9.49 -6.44
CA LEU A 65 3.97 10.26 -5.27
C LEU A 65 3.37 11.67 -5.25
N ASP A 66 3.20 12.28 -6.42
CA ASP A 66 2.64 13.62 -6.56
C ASP A 66 1.11 13.62 -6.58
N HIS A 67 0.48 12.45 -6.62
CA HIS A 67 -0.97 12.36 -6.63
C HIS A 67 -1.54 12.89 -5.30
N HIS A 68 -2.56 13.76 -5.39
CA HIS A 68 -3.14 14.41 -4.21
C HIS A 68 -3.80 13.43 -3.22
N ALA A 69 -4.16 12.23 -3.67
CA ALA A 69 -4.79 11.20 -2.85
C ALA A 69 -3.82 10.09 -2.41
N THR A 70 -2.52 10.37 -2.35
CA THR A 70 -1.52 9.44 -1.81
C THR A 70 -0.72 10.09 -0.70
N VAL A 71 -0.24 9.25 0.21
CA VAL A 71 0.63 9.66 1.32
C VAL A 71 1.65 8.56 1.59
N VAL A 72 2.90 8.95 1.82
CA VAL A 72 3.94 8.01 2.22
C VAL A 72 3.74 7.62 3.68
N VAL A 73 3.69 6.33 3.96
CA VAL A 73 3.59 5.81 5.32
C VAL A 73 4.99 5.41 5.80
N PRO A 74 5.50 6.06 6.85
CA PRO A 74 6.84 5.73 7.35
C PRO A 74 6.86 4.33 7.98
N GLY A 75 8.05 3.75 8.07
CA GLY A 75 8.25 2.45 8.70
C GLY A 75 7.78 2.45 10.16
N SER A 76 7.28 1.31 10.60
CA SER A 76 6.84 1.10 11.97
C SER A 76 8.02 0.76 12.88
N ASP A 77 7.97 1.21 14.13
CA ASP A 77 8.91 0.79 15.17
C ASP A 77 8.38 -0.42 15.98
N ASP A 78 7.19 -0.89 15.69
CA ASP A 78 6.62 -2.10 16.29
C ASP A 78 7.20 -3.35 15.62
N TRP A 79 8.45 -3.64 15.96
CA TRP A 79 9.17 -4.76 15.36
C TRP A 79 8.56 -6.12 15.70
N GLN A 80 7.87 -6.25 16.83
CA GLN A 80 7.22 -7.51 17.23
C GLN A 80 6.03 -7.82 16.32
N ALA A 81 5.19 -6.83 16.02
CA ALA A 81 4.11 -6.98 15.05
C ALA A 81 4.66 -7.27 13.66
N LEU A 82 5.71 -6.56 13.25
CA LEU A 82 6.39 -6.80 11.97
C LEU A 82 6.90 -8.23 11.88
N ALA A 83 7.55 -8.74 12.93
CA ALA A 83 8.07 -10.11 12.95
C ALA A 83 6.95 -11.15 12.82
N ALA A 84 5.85 -10.97 13.54
CA ALA A 84 4.71 -11.89 13.48
C ALA A 84 4.08 -11.93 12.08
N ILE A 85 3.90 -10.78 11.43
CA ILE A 85 3.34 -10.70 10.08
C ILE A 85 4.35 -11.22 9.05
N HIS A 86 5.64 -10.97 9.25
CA HIS A 86 6.70 -11.46 8.37
C HIS A 86 6.75 -12.99 8.32
N ASP A 87 6.43 -13.67 9.40
CA ASP A 87 6.33 -15.14 9.42
C ASP A 87 5.29 -15.65 8.41
N VAL A 88 4.30 -14.84 8.09
CA VAL A 88 3.24 -15.18 7.13
C VAL A 88 3.61 -14.74 5.72
N THR A 89 3.99 -13.48 5.54
CA THR A 89 4.21 -12.91 4.21
C THR A 89 5.56 -13.27 3.59
N GLY A 90 6.57 -13.49 4.42
CA GLY A 90 7.91 -13.83 3.98
C GLY A 90 8.74 -12.67 3.44
N THR A 91 8.17 -11.46 3.32
CA THR A 91 8.87 -10.27 2.82
C THR A 91 8.58 -9.05 3.68
N LEU A 92 9.56 -8.17 3.81
CA LEU A 92 9.42 -6.99 4.65
C LEU A 92 8.42 -5.98 4.07
N ASP A 93 8.41 -5.81 2.76
CA ASP A 93 7.51 -4.86 2.09
C ASP A 93 6.03 -5.28 2.24
N ALA A 94 5.70 -6.55 1.99
CA ALA A 94 4.36 -7.07 2.21
C ALA A 94 3.95 -6.98 3.67
N THR A 95 4.88 -7.23 4.60
CA THR A 95 4.67 -7.09 6.04
C THR A 95 4.31 -5.66 6.40
N ALA A 96 5.05 -4.67 5.88
CA ALA A 96 4.78 -3.25 6.12
C ALA A 96 3.41 -2.84 5.58
N ALA A 97 3.05 -3.31 4.38
CA ALA A 97 1.73 -3.03 3.80
C ALA A 97 0.61 -3.59 4.67
N MET A 98 0.73 -4.83 5.12
CA MET A 98 -0.29 -5.46 5.96
C MET A 98 -0.42 -4.77 7.31
N LEU A 99 0.68 -4.46 7.98
CA LEU A 99 0.64 -3.77 9.26
C LEU A 99 -0.03 -2.40 9.13
N SER A 100 0.32 -1.64 8.08
CA SER A 100 -0.32 -0.35 7.81
C SER A 100 -1.84 -0.49 7.63
N ALA A 101 -2.28 -1.50 6.88
CA ALA A 101 -3.70 -1.75 6.65
C ALA A 101 -4.43 -2.13 7.95
N ILE A 102 -3.80 -2.96 8.79
CA ILE A 102 -4.36 -3.34 10.09
C ILE A 102 -4.50 -2.11 10.99
N ASP A 103 -3.46 -1.29 11.09
CA ASP A 103 -3.46 -0.11 11.94
C ASP A 103 -4.50 0.93 11.50
N GLU A 104 -4.71 1.06 10.19
CA GLU A 104 -5.67 2.03 9.62
C GLU A 104 -7.08 1.44 9.44
N GLY A 105 -7.25 0.14 9.65
CA GLY A 105 -8.52 -0.53 9.46
C GLY A 105 -9.01 -0.52 8.01
N CYS A 106 -8.10 -0.69 7.06
CA CYS A 106 -8.39 -0.67 5.63
C CYS A 106 -7.81 -1.88 4.90
N PHE A 107 -7.86 -1.88 3.57
CA PHE A 107 -7.41 -2.99 2.74
C PHE A 107 -6.06 -2.71 2.09
N VAL A 108 -5.34 -3.79 1.78
CA VAL A 108 -4.16 -3.75 0.91
C VAL A 108 -4.61 -4.07 -0.52
N LEU A 109 -4.30 -3.19 -1.45
CA LEU A 109 -4.45 -3.44 -2.89
C LEU A 109 -3.18 -4.16 -3.36
N THR A 110 -3.33 -5.33 -3.96
CA THR A 110 -2.20 -6.18 -4.33
C THR A 110 -2.46 -6.96 -5.63
N ALA A 111 -1.42 -7.14 -6.42
CA ALA A 111 -1.42 -8.10 -7.52
C ALA A 111 -0.91 -9.49 -7.08
N ARG A 112 -0.52 -9.64 -5.81
CA ARG A 112 0.07 -10.87 -5.26
C ARG A 112 -0.64 -11.33 -3.99
N PRO A 113 -1.94 -11.66 -4.08
CA PRO A 113 -2.74 -12.02 -2.90
C PRO A 113 -2.17 -13.22 -2.15
N GLY A 114 -1.43 -14.09 -2.83
CA GLY A 114 -0.79 -15.27 -2.22
C GLY A 114 0.17 -14.94 -1.09
N LEU A 115 0.75 -13.75 -1.06
CA LEU A 115 1.65 -13.33 0.03
C LEU A 115 0.92 -13.21 1.38
N TYR A 116 -0.39 -13.01 1.36
CA TYR A 116 -1.19 -12.70 2.56
C TYR A 116 -2.09 -13.84 3.01
N ARG A 117 -1.96 -15.03 2.44
CA ARG A 117 -2.87 -16.16 2.66
C ARG A 117 -2.99 -16.63 4.09
N GLY A 118 -1.95 -16.46 4.89
CA GLY A 118 -1.97 -16.90 6.29
C GLY A 118 -2.58 -15.89 7.26
N ILE A 119 -3.00 -14.73 6.76
CA ILE A 119 -3.55 -13.66 7.59
C ILE A 119 -5.07 -13.69 7.48
N ALA A 120 -5.73 -14.31 8.44
CA ALA A 120 -7.20 -14.46 8.57
C ALA A 120 -7.92 -14.79 7.24
N ASP A 121 -9.01 -15.49 7.32
CA ASP A 121 -9.83 -15.85 6.14
C ASP A 121 -10.20 -14.60 5.35
N ASN A 122 -9.74 -14.54 4.11
CA ASN A 122 -9.93 -13.38 3.21
C ASN A 122 -9.35 -12.07 3.70
N GLY A 123 -8.34 -12.08 4.54
CA GLY A 123 -7.66 -10.92 5.07
C GLY A 123 -8.00 -9.54 4.47
N PRO A 124 -7.53 -8.45 5.00
CA PRO A 124 -7.86 -7.13 4.44
C PRO A 124 -7.08 -6.87 3.14
N ILE A 125 -7.34 -7.70 2.11
CA ILE A 125 -6.71 -7.56 0.79
C ILE A 125 -7.77 -7.43 -0.30
N VAL A 126 -7.45 -6.63 -1.31
CA VAL A 126 -8.19 -6.51 -2.56
C VAL A 126 -7.23 -6.85 -3.69
N GLU A 127 -7.58 -7.86 -4.49
CA GLU A 127 -6.77 -8.27 -5.63
C GLU A 127 -7.00 -7.36 -6.83
N ILE A 128 -5.91 -7.01 -7.47
CA ILE A 128 -5.94 -6.26 -8.73
C ILE A 128 -6.40 -7.17 -9.88
#